data_ad94eba9af827cba0d3cf5f05199774f
#
_entry.id   ad94eba9af827cba0d3cf5f05199774f
#
_cell.length_a   1.000
_cell.length_b   1.000
_cell.length_c   1.000
_cell.angle_alpha   90.00
_cell.angle_beta   90.00
_cell.angle_gamma   90.00
#
_symmetry.space_group_name_H-M   'P 1'
#
loop_
_entity.id
_entity.type
_entity.pdbx_description
1 polymer ?
#
loop_
_entity_poly.entity_id
_entity_poly.type
_entity_poly.pdbx_seq_one_letter_code
_entity_poly.pdbx_strand_id
1 'polypeptide(L)'
;LLLKKIPMPMTLRSLLPTLIIPLLGVTAMGLIMVYIIGGPIAAVTNALTDMLNSLGTGNLLLLGIIQGCMLAFDMGGPCNKVAYAFALAAMDTGNYMVMGANFVGSITPPLGIAIAILVKKSKFTSSERNSLAGLLAGAAGMITEFAIPFAASDPVKVIPSLMAGSAVGCTVSYMLGLTIQAPHGGLFVAFAMNNPIYFIIAAVVGAIVTAALLVVLKKDVPAEEVEAE
;
A
#
# COMPACT_ATOMS: atom_id res chain seq x y z
N LEU A 1 -9.42 -22.78 16.79
CA LEU A 1 -9.14 -23.84 17.76
C LEU A 1 -10.40 -24.24 18.52
N LEU A 2 -11.22 -23.30 19.05
CA LEU A 2 -12.45 -23.56 19.81
C LEU A 2 -13.52 -24.28 18.96
N LEU A 3 -13.74 -23.85 17.73
CA LEU A 3 -14.74 -24.44 16.83
C LEU A 3 -14.42 -25.90 16.44
N LYS A 4 -13.15 -26.32 16.49
CA LYS A 4 -12.75 -27.70 16.23
C LYS A 4 -13.13 -28.67 17.35
N LYS A 5 -13.52 -28.15 18.53
CA LYS A 5 -13.91 -28.94 19.70
C LYS A 5 -15.43 -29.25 19.77
N ILE A 6 -16.21 -28.81 18.80
CA ILE A 6 -17.65 -29.04 18.75
C ILE A 6 -17.89 -30.55 18.59
N PRO A 7 -18.59 -31.23 19.53
CA PRO A 7 -18.90 -32.63 19.42
C PRO A 7 -19.93 -32.85 18.31
N MET A 8 -19.57 -33.62 17.28
CA MET A 8 -20.46 -33.92 16.16
C MET A 8 -20.44 -35.39 15.80
N PRO A 9 -21.59 -35.93 15.35
CA PRO A 9 -21.67 -37.29 14.81
C PRO A 9 -20.69 -37.50 13.63
N MET A 10 -20.16 -38.71 13.47
CA MET A 10 -19.15 -39.01 12.44
C MET A 10 -19.60 -38.63 11.02
N THR A 11 -20.87 -38.81 10.70
CA THR A 11 -21.48 -38.48 9.39
C THR A 11 -21.47 -36.99 9.05
N LEU A 12 -21.46 -36.13 10.06
CA LEU A 12 -21.49 -34.66 9.87
C LEU A 12 -20.12 -34.00 10.09
N ARG A 13 -19.10 -34.78 10.45
CA ARG A 13 -17.77 -34.26 10.81
C ARG A 13 -17.06 -33.56 9.65
N SER A 14 -17.34 -33.95 8.41
CA SER A 14 -16.83 -33.29 7.21
C SER A 14 -17.42 -31.89 6.99
N LEU A 15 -18.61 -31.60 7.50
CA LEU A 15 -19.24 -30.27 7.42
C LEU A 15 -18.59 -29.25 8.37
N LEU A 16 -17.86 -29.73 9.39
CA LEU A 16 -17.24 -28.84 10.36
C LEU A 16 -16.21 -27.89 9.73
N PRO A 17 -15.19 -28.35 8.98
CA PRO A 17 -14.22 -27.47 8.35
C PRO A 17 -14.76 -26.74 7.12
N THR A 18 -15.68 -27.32 6.37
CA THR A 18 -16.12 -26.79 5.07
C THR A 18 -17.27 -25.80 5.17
N LEU A 19 -18.15 -25.95 6.15
CA LEU A 19 -19.34 -25.12 6.31
C LEU A 19 -19.40 -24.41 7.67
N ILE A 20 -19.31 -25.16 8.78
CA ILE A 20 -19.60 -24.61 10.11
C ILE A 20 -18.52 -23.64 10.57
N ILE A 21 -17.24 -23.99 10.41
CA ILE A 21 -16.13 -23.11 10.80
C ILE A 21 -16.11 -21.82 9.98
N PRO A 22 -16.20 -21.84 8.64
CA PRO A 22 -16.28 -20.61 7.84
C PRO A 22 -17.52 -19.79 8.19
N LEU A 23 -18.69 -20.40 8.28
CA LEU A 23 -19.94 -19.70 8.56
C LEU A 23 -19.89 -18.98 9.92
N LEU A 24 -19.59 -19.69 10.98
CA LEU A 24 -19.50 -19.11 12.32
C LEU A 24 -18.33 -18.13 12.46
N GLY A 25 -17.20 -18.43 11.81
CA GLY A 25 -16.02 -17.56 11.82
C GLY A 25 -16.29 -16.23 11.13
N VAL A 26 -16.83 -16.27 9.91
CA VAL A 26 -17.17 -15.05 9.16
C VAL A 26 -18.27 -14.24 9.86
N THR A 27 -19.31 -14.93 10.36
CA THR A 27 -20.38 -14.24 11.09
C THR A 27 -19.86 -13.58 12.37
N ALA A 28 -19.07 -14.28 13.17
CA ALA A 28 -18.48 -13.72 14.39
C ALA A 28 -17.56 -12.52 14.08
N MET A 29 -16.69 -12.65 13.07
CA MET A 29 -15.84 -11.53 12.63
C MET A 29 -16.66 -10.36 12.10
N GLY A 30 -17.70 -10.62 11.31
CA GLY A 30 -18.62 -9.60 10.82
C GLY A 30 -19.30 -8.83 11.96
N LEU A 31 -19.80 -9.53 12.98
CA LEU A 31 -20.40 -8.91 14.16
C LEU A 31 -19.37 -8.07 14.95
N ILE A 32 -18.17 -8.59 15.16
CA ILE A 32 -17.08 -7.86 15.82
C ILE A 32 -16.74 -6.58 15.03
N MET A 33 -16.61 -6.70 13.70
CA MET A 33 -16.31 -5.55 12.83
C MET A 33 -17.40 -4.49 12.91
N VAL A 34 -18.68 -4.88 12.83
CA VAL A 34 -19.81 -3.91 12.81
C VAL A 34 -20.02 -3.27 14.19
N TYR A 35 -20.04 -4.05 15.26
CA TYR A 35 -20.46 -3.55 16.57
C TYR A 35 -19.33 -3.10 17.48
N ILE A 36 -18.10 -3.59 17.29
CA ILE A 36 -16.98 -3.29 18.18
C ILE A 36 -15.94 -2.41 17.47
N ILE A 37 -15.48 -2.81 16.30
CA ILE A 37 -14.35 -2.20 15.62
C ILE A 37 -14.78 -1.09 14.66
N GLY A 38 -15.96 -1.21 14.03
CA GLY A 38 -16.45 -0.30 13.00
C GLY A 38 -16.58 1.15 13.47
N GLY A 39 -17.07 1.39 14.67
CA GLY A 39 -17.18 2.73 15.24
C GLY A 39 -15.83 3.44 15.39
N PRO A 40 -14.85 2.87 16.10
CA PRO A 40 -13.49 3.43 16.19
C PRO A 40 -12.83 3.64 14.83
N ILE A 41 -12.92 2.67 13.91
CA ILE A 41 -12.36 2.82 12.55
C ILE A 41 -13.05 3.97 11.81
N ALA A 42 -14.38 4.05 11.85
CA ALA A 42 -15.12 5.14 11.21
C ALA A 42 -14.73 6.52 11.78
N ALA A 43 -14.53 6.63 13.08
CA ALA A 43 -14.11 7.89 13.71
C ALA A 43 -12.72 8.32 13.21
N VAL A 44 -11.74 7.40 13.15
CA VAL A 44 -10.40 7.70 12.62
C VAL A 44 -10.48 8.05 11.12
N THR A 45 -11.25 7.28 10.35
CA THR A 45 -11.46 7.52 8.91
C THR A 45 -12.04 8.91 8.65
N ASN A 46 -13.08 9.30 9.40
CA ASN A 46 -13.69 10.61 9.26
C ASN A 46 -12.72 11.73 9.63
N ALA A 47 -11.98 11.60 10.73
CA ALA A 47 -10.99 12.60 11.15
C ALA A 47 -9.88 12.79 10.10
N LEU A 48 -9.39 11.71 9.49
CA LEU A 48 -8.40 11.77 8.41
C LEU A 48 -8.98 12.38 7.13
N THR A 49 -10.22 12.06 6.81
CA THR A 49 -10.93 12.65 5.66
C THR A 49 -11.15 14.14 5.84
N ASP A 50 -11.59 14.57 7.04
CA ASP A 50 -11.79 15.98 7.36
C ASP A 50 -10.46 16.75 7.31
N MET A 51 -9.37 16.14 7.80
CA MET A 51 -8.03 16.72 7.69
C MET A 51 -7.63 16.94 6.24
N LEU A 52 -7.77 15.92 5.38
CA LEU A 52 -7.44 16.04 3.96
C LEU A 52 -8.31 17.09 3.23
N ASN A 53 -9.61 17.12 3.53
CA ASN A 53 -10.53 18.11 2.98
C ASN A 53 -10.17 19.54 3.41
N SER A 54 -9.74 19.72 4.66
CA SER A 54 -9.34 21.04 5.19
C SER A 54 -8.06 21.60 4.54
N LEU A 55 -7.16 20.72 4.09
CA LEU A 55 -5.96 21.14 3.37
C LEU A 55 -6.29 21.69 1.98
N GLY A 56 -7.35 21.18 1.35
CA GLY A 56 -7.73 21.53 -0.01
C GLY A 56 -6.57 21.36 -1.01
N THR A 57 -6.69 22.00 -2.15
CA THR A 57 -5.60 22.03 -3.17
C THR A 57 -4.71 23.26 -3.06
N GLY A 58 -4.92 24.10 -2.05
CA GLY A 58 -4.15 25.34 -1.85
C GLY A 58 -2.69 25.12 -1.43
N ASN A 59 -2.40 23.96 -0.80
CA ASN A 59 -1.05 23.60 -0.40
C ASN A 59 -0.69 22.20 -0.91
N LEU A 60 -0.39 22.12 -2.20
CA LEU A 60 -0.09 20.86 -2.90
C LEU A 60 1.13 20.10 -2.32
N LEU A 61 2.11 20.83 -1.79
CA LEU A 61 3.29 20.23 -1.14
C LEU A 61 2.87 19.44 0.10
N LEU A 62 2.15 20.10 0.99
CA LEU A 62 1.71 19.48 2.24
C LEU A 62 0.74 18.32 1.96
N LEU A 63 -0.18 18.51 1.02
CA LEU A 63 -1.10 17.47 0.59
C LEU A 63 -0.36 16.25 0.03
N GLY A 64 0.67 16.46 -0.80
CA GLY A 64 1.49 15.39 -1.35
C GLY A 64 2.24 14.59 -0.29
N ILE A 65 2.81 15.29 0.70
CA ILE A 65 3.50 14.64 1.83
C ILE A 65 2.51 13.79 2.64
N ILE A 66 1.38 14.35 3.03
CA ILE A 66 0.40 13.66 3.88
C ILE A 66 -0.20 12.47 3.13
N GLN A 67 -0.68 12.69 1.90
CA GLN A 67 -1.27 11.63 1.09
C GLN A 67 -0.29 10.50 0.83
N GLY A 68 0.96 10.81 0.46
CA GLY A 68 1.99 9.80 0.24
C GLY A 68 2.34 9.02 1.50
N CYS A 69 2.45 9.69 2.64
CA CYS A 69 2.64 9.01 3.93
C CYS A 69 1.48 8.06 4.25
N MET A 70 0.24 8.50 4.07
CA MET A 70 -0.96 7.68 4.32
C MET A 70 -1.01 6.44 3.42
N LEU A 71 -0.66 6.59 2.14
CA LEU A 71 -0.67 5.48 1.17
C LEU A 71 0.34 4.39 1.50
N ALA A 72 1.51 4.78 2.04
CA ALA A 72 2.60 3.86 2.32
C ALA A 72 2.66 3.37 3.78
N PHE A 73 1.92 3.99 4.70
CA PHE A 73 1.96 3.66 6.12
C PHE A 73 1.50 2.24 6.42
N ASP A 74 0.35 1.85 5.90
CA ASP A 74 -0.29 0.54 6.16
C ASP A 74 -0.53 -0.29 4.89
N MET A 75 0.01 0.16 3.74
CA MET A 75 0.11 -0.59 2.48
C MET A 75 -1.18 -1.33 2.07
N GLY A 76 -2.30 -0.61 2.03
CA GLY A 76 -3.63 -1.15 1.68
C GLY A 76 -4.57 -1.27 2.88
N GLY A 77 -4.13 -0.92 4.07
CA GLY A 77 -4.94 -0.86 5.28
C GLY A 77 -5.87 0.38 5.33
N PRO A 78 -6.47 0.65 6.50
CA PRO A 78 -7.43 1.73 6.67
C PRO A 78 -6.91 3.10 6.27
N CYS A 79 -5.67 3.45 6.63
CA CYS A 79 -5.07 4.74 6.33
C CYS A 79 -4.88 4.95 4.82
N ASN A 80 -4.36 3.93 4.13
CA ASN A 80 -4.25 3.91 2.68
C ASN A 80 -5.63 4.06 2.01
N LYS A 81 -6.64 3.34 2.49
CA LYS A 81 -7.99 3.39 1.90
C LYS A 81 -8.67 4.74 2.11
N VAL A 82 -8.38 5.47 3.20
CA VAL A 82 -8.86 6.85 3.39
C VAL A 82 -8.25 7.79 2.34
N ALA A 83 -6.93 7.72 2.12
CA ALA A 83 -6.28 8.52 1.08
C ALA A 83 -6.82 8.20 -0.32
N TYR A 84 -7.11 6.93 -0.59
CA TYR A 84 -7.74 6.51 -1.84
C TYR A 84 -9.19 7.01 -1.97
N ALA A 85 -10.00 6.89 -0.92
CA ALA A 85 -11.38 7.40 -0.92
C ALA A 85 -11.43 8.93 -1.12
N PHE A 86 -10.50 9.67 -0.50
CA PHE A 86 -10.33 11.10 -0.75
C PHE A 86 -10.02 11.39 -2.23
N ALA A 87 -9.14 10.60 -2.85
CA ALA A 87 -8.83 10.75 -4.27
C ALA A 87 -10.04 10.46 -5.17
N LEU A 88 -10.88 9.46 -4.83
CA LEU A 88 -12.14 9.19 -5.53
C LEU A 88 -13.13 10.35 -5.40
N ALA A 89 -13.34 10.86 -4.18
CA ALA A 89 -14.21 12.00 -3.95
C ALA A 89 -13.74 13.27 -4.71
N ALA A 90 -12.43 13.48 -4.80
CA ALA A 90 -11.86 14.56 -5.59
C ALA A 90 -12.15 14.38 -7.10
N MET A 91 -12.11 13.15 -7.62
CA MET A 91 -12.48 12.87 -9.01
C MET A 91 -13.95 13.22 -9.31
N ASP A 92 -14.86 12.96 -8.39
CA ASP A 92 -16.29 13.29 -8.54
C ASP A 92 -16.51 14.79 -8.69
N THR A 93 -15.62 15.61 -8.16
CA THR A 93 -15.62 17.08 -8.33
C THR A 93 -14.81 17.57 -9.52
N GLY A 94 -14.27 16.66 -10.33
CA GLY A 94 -13.41 17.00 -11.50
C GLY A 94 -11.94 17.25 -11.16
N ASN A 95 -11.52 17.06 -9.91
CA ASN A 95 -10.12 17.21 -9.52
C ASN A 95 -9.34 15.89 -9.64
N TYR A 96 -8.78 15.66 -10.81
CA TYR A 96 -8.04 14.44 -11.13
C TYR A 96 -6.56 14.44 -10.67
N MET A 97 -6.04 15.57 -10.15
CA MET A 97 -4.66 15.64 -9.66
C MET A 97 -4.46 14.78 -8.41
N VAL A 98 -5.46 14.73 -7.54
CA VAL A 98 -5.41 13.93 -6.32
C VAL A 98 -5.27 12.43 -6.65
N MET A 99 -5.97 11.98 -7.69
CA MET A 99 -5.83 10.60 -8.18
C MET A 99 -4.46 10.37 -8.82
N GLY A 100 -3.91 11.36 -9.54
CA GLY A 100 -2.54 11.30 -10.06
C GLY A 100 -1.50 11.04 -8.97
N ALA A 101 -1.57 11.80 -7.88
CA ALA A 101 -0.71 11.58 -6.72
C ALA A 101 -0.96 10.22 -6.04
N ASN A 102 -2.22 9.79 -5.96
CA ASN A 102 -2.59 8.50 -5.38
C ASN A 102 -1.96 7.31 -6.13
N PHE A 103 -1.96 7.36 -7.45
CA PHE A 103 -1.30 6.35 -8.29
C PHE A 103 0.19 6.27 -8.01
N VAL A 104 0.87 7.43 -8.01
CA VAL A 104 2.31 7.51 -7.75
C VAL A 104 2.64 7.00 -6.35
N GLY A 105 1.92 7.45 -5.32
CA GLY A 105 2.17 7.02 -3.94
C GLY A 105 1.95 5.54 -3.71
N SER A 106 1.00 4.93 -4.42
CA SER A 106 0.70 3.49 -4.31
C SER A 106 1.71 2.60 -5.03
N ILE A 107 2.30 3.08 -6.14
CA ILE A 107 3.30 2.34 -6.92
C ILE A 107 4.70 2.44 -6.29
N THR A 108 5.01 3.55 -5.67
CA THR A 108 6.33 3.85 -5.10
C THR A 108 6.85 2.78 -4.13
N PRO A 109 6.07 2.24 -3.17
CA PRO A 109 6.55 1.23 -2.24
C PRO A 109 7.09 -0.03 -2.91
N PRO A 110 6.33 -0.78 -3.71
CA PRO A 110 6.85 -2.00 -4.34
C PRO A 110 7.96 -1.70 -5.35
N LEU A 111 7.89 -0.59 -6.09
CA LEU A 111 8.93 -0.21 -7.05
C LEU A 111 10.24 0.16 -6.34
N GLY A 112 10.18 0.90 -5.25
CA GLY A 112 11.34 1.29 -4.47
C GLY A 112 12.04 0.10 -3.80
N ILE A 113 11.28 -0.88 -3.28
CA ILE A 113 11.85 -2.13 -2.76
C ILE A 113 12.52 -2.90 -3.90
N ALA A 114 11.87 -3.02 -5.07
CA ALA A 114 12.44 -3.71 -6.22
C ALA A 114 13.80 -3.10 -6.64
N ILE A 115 13.88 -1.77 -6.71
CA ILE A 115 15.14 -1.06 -7.00
C ILE A 115 16.18 -1.32 -5.89
N ALA A 116 15.80 -1.28 -4.61
CA ALA A 116 16.71 -1.54 -3.51
C ALA A 116 17.32 -2.95 -3.58
N ILE A 117 16.51 -3.96 -3.91
CA ILE A 117 16.98 -5.35 -4.11
C ILE A 117 18.01 -5.41 -5.25
N LEU A 118 17.74 -4.73 -6.37
CA LEU A 118 18.64 -4.72 -7.52
C LEU A 118 19.98 -4.03 -7.22
N VAL A 119 19.95 -2.94 -6.43
CA VAL A 119 21.13 -2.14 -6.08
C VAL A 119 21.96 -2.82 -5.01
N LYS A 120 21.36 -3.42 -3.98
CA LYS A 120 22.08 -3.97 -2.83
C LYS A 120 21.47 -5.30 -2.36
N LYS A 121 21.77 -6.37 -3.07
CA LYS A 121 21.26 -7.73 -2.81
C LYS A 121 21.59 -8.23 -1.40
N SER A 122 22.74 -7.84 -0.82
CA SER A 122 23.16 -8.27 0.52
C SER A 122 22.25 -7.83 1.66
N LYS A 123 21.33 -6.89 1.41
CA LYS A 123 20.37 -6.39 2.40
C LYS A 123 19.05 -7.16 2.43
N PHE A 124 18.91 -8.15 1.58
CA PHE A 124 17.66 -8.88 1.38
C PHE A 124 17.92 -10.39 1.38
N THR A 125 17.06 -11.14 2.06
CA THR A 125 17.12 -12.62 2.08
C THR A 125 16.84 -13.18 0.69
N SER A 126 17.17 -14.47 0.44
CA SER A 126 16.83 -15.17 -0.79
C SER A 126 15.33 -15.09 -1.10
N SER A 127 14.48 -15.31 -0.10
CA SER A 127 13.02 -15.23 -0.24
C SER A 127 12.55 -13.82 -0.65
N GLU A 128 13.12 -12.76 -0.03
CA GLU A 128 12.81 -11.38 -0.41
C GLU A 128 13.25 -11.07 -1.84
N ARG A 129 14.41 -11.56 -2.28
CA ARG A 129 14.90 -11.38 -3.66
C ARG A 129 14.06 -12.11 -4.69
N ASN A 130 13.58 -13.32 -4.37
CA ASN A 130 12.71 -14.11 -5.25
C ASN A 130 11.33 -13.45 -5.43
N SER A 131 10.95 -12.52 -4.55
CA SER A 131 9.71 -11.73 -4.68
C SER A 131 9.81 -10.57 -5.69
N LEU A 132 10.96 -10.36 -6.33
CA LEU A 132 11.20 -9.23 -7.24
C LEU A 132 10.15 -9.14 -8.37
N ALA A 133 9.81 -10.26 -9.00
CA ALA A 133 8.80 -10.29 -10.06
C ALA A 133 7.41 -9.86 -9.53
N GLY A 134 7.05 -10.29 -8.31
CA GLY A 134 5.83 -9.87 -7.63
C GLY A 134 5.81 -8.37 -7.34
N LEU A 135 6.94 -7.81 -6.86
CA LEU A 135 7.06 -6.37 -6.61
C LEU A 135 6.87 -5.54 -7.89
N LEU A 136 7.48 -5.97 -9.00
CA LEU A 136 7.32 -5.29 -10.29
C LEU A 136 5.89 -5.41 -10.83
N ALA A 137 5.26 -6.56 -10.69
CA ALA A 137 3.85 -6.76 -11.05
C ALA A 137 2.93 -5.90 -10.17
N GLY A 138 3.19 -5.85 -8.85
CA GLY A 138 2.48 -4.99 -7.91
C GLY A 138 2.61 -3.51 -8.26
N ALA A 139 3.83 -3.06 -8.57
CA ALA A 139 4.06 -1.70 -9.03
C ALA A 139 3.29 -1.40 -10.33
N ALA A 140 3.35 -2.28 -11.32
CA ALA A 140 2.63 -2.10 -12.57
C ALA A 140 1.11 -2.03 -12.37
N GLY A 141 0.56 -2.82 -11.43
CA GLY A 141 -0.87 -2.89 -11.14
C GLY A 141 -1.39 -1.89 -10.11
N MET A 142 -0.54 -1.02 -9.53
CA MET A 142 -0.92 -0.13 -8.42
C MET A 142 -1.32 -0.91 -7.15
N ILE A 143 -0.58 -1.96 -6.81
CA ILE A 143 -0.89 -2.83 -5.67
C ILE A 143 0.21 -2.68 -4.61
N THR A 144 -0.03 -1.81 -3.63
CA THR A 144 0.90 -1.46 -2.57
C THR A 144 1.18 -2.63 -1.62
N GLU A 145 0.23 -3.56 -1.53
CA GLU A 145 0.25 -4.74 -0.65
C GLU A 145 1.46 -5.67 -0.89
N PHE A 146 2.06 -5.64 -2.07
CA PHE A 146 3.31 -6.39 -2.34
C PHE A 146 4.50 -5.94 -1.48
N ALA A 147 4.43 -4.77 -0.84
CA ALA A 147 5.42 -4.30 0.11
C ALA A 147 5.24 -4.86 1.54
N ILE A 148 4.08 -5.46 1.86
CA ILE A 148 3.74 -5.92 3.22
C ILE A 148 4.76 -6.93 3.78
N PRO A 149 5.21 -7.97 3.07
CA PRO A 149 6.18 -8.92 3.61
C PRO A 149 7.48 -8.26 4.07
N PHE A 150 7.93 -7.25 3.35
CA PHE A 150 9.15 -6.49 3.68
C PHE A 150 8.95 -5.58 4.88
N ALA A 151 7.80 -4.94 4.99
CA ALA A 151 7.45 -4.13 6.14
C ALA A 151 7.25 -4.99 7.40
N ALA A 152 6.74 -6.21 7.26
CA ALA A 152 6.59 -7.15 8.38
C ALA A 152 7.94 -7.67 8.89
N SER A 153 8.95 -7.82 8.02
CA SER A 153 10.29 -8.28 8.40
C SER A 153 11.11 -7.21 9.15
N ASP A 154 10.98 -5.94 8.78
CA ASP A 154 11.71 -4.82 9.43
C ASP A 154 10.85 -3.52 9.40
N PRO A 155 9.79 -3.45 10.22
CA PRO A 155 8.82 -2.35 10.15
C PRO A 155 9.45 -0.99 10.45
N VAL A 156 10.41 -0.95 11.37
CA VAL A 156 11.04 0.31 11.83
C VAL A 156 11.85 1.00 10.74
N LYS A 157 12.42 0.26 9.81
CA LYS A 157 13.22 0.82 8.72
C LYS A 157 12.44 0.86 7.41
N VAL A 158 11.64 -0.17 7.13
CA VAL A 158 10.93 -0.27 5.85
C VAL A 158 9.78 0.75 5.80
N ILE A 159 8.88 0.78 6.78
CA ILE A 159 7.71 1.68 6.73
C ILE A 159 8.11 3.15 6.56
N PRO A 160 9.04 3.74 7.37
CA PRO A 160 9.45 5.13 7.16
C PRO A 160 10.09 5.38 5.79
N SER A 161 10.84 4.40 5.26
CA SER A 161 11.45 4.52 3.93
C SER A 161 10.40 4.57 2.82
N LEU A 162 9.36 3.71 2.92
CA LEU A 162 8.24 3.71 2.00
C LEU A 162 7.44 5.02 2.08
N MET A 163 7.16 5.49 3.30
CA MET A 163 6.45 6.75 3.54
C MET A 163 7.20 7.94 2.94
N ALA A 164 8.50 8.06 3.18
CA ALA A 164 9.31 9.15 2.65
C ALA A 164 9.33 9.14 1.11
N GLY A 165 9.53 7.99 0.49
CA GLY A 165 9.50 7.87 -0.96
C GLY A 165 8.15 8.20 -1.56
N SER A 166 7.07 7.67 -0.99
CA SER A 166 5.71 7.96 -1.45
C SER A 166 5.33 9.43 -1.26
N ALA A 167 5.75 10.05 -0.15
CA ALA A 167 5.56 11.48 0.10
C ALA A 167 6.24 12.32 -0.99
N VAL A 168 7.50 12.01 -1.31
CA VAL A 168 8.24 12.70 -2.39
C VAL A 168 7.57 12.46 -3.74
N GLY A 169 7.22 11.22 -4.07
CA GLY A 169 6.56 10.87 -5.32
C GLY A 169 5.23 11.61 -5.50
N CYS A 170 4.36 11.62 -4.49
CA CYS A 170 3.09 12.34 -4.52
C CYS A 170 3.31 13.85 -4.69
N THR A 171 4.27 14.42 -3.98
CA THR A 171 4.61 15.85 -4.10
C THR A 171 5.07 16.19 -5.51
N VAL A 172 5.95 15.39 -6.10
CA VAL A 172 6.40 15.57 -7.49
C VAL A 172 5.24 15.44 -8.46
N SER A 173 4.32 14.48 -8.24
CA SER A 173 3.11 14.31 -9.03
C SER A 173 2.27 15.60 -9.07
N TYR A 174 2.03 16.20 -7.91
CA TYR A 174 1.31 17.48 -7.82
C TYR A 174 2.06 18.61 -8.51
N MET A 175 3.38 18.71 -8.31
CA MET A 175 4.19 19.77 -8.95
C MET A 175 4.21 19.67 -10.47
N LEU A 176 4.17 18.47 -11.03
CA LEU A 176 4.10 18.23 -12.48
C LEU A 176 2.68 18.41 -13.04
N GLY A 177 1.66 18.53 -12.19
CA GLY A 177 0.27 18.60 -12.62
C GLY A 177 -0.24 17.31 -13.26
N LEU A 178 0.20 16.15 -12.76
CA LEU A 178 -0.29 14.86 -13.23
C LEU A 178 -1.77 14.70 -12.90
N THR A 179 -2.58 14.39 -13.90
CA THR A 179 -4.00 14.05 -13.74
C THR A 179 -4.29 12.67 -14.32
N ILE A 180 -5.12 11.89 -13.62
CA ILE A 180 -5.51 10.55 -14.06
C ILE A 180 -7.03 10.42 -13.93
N GLN A 181 -7.70 10.08 -15.04
CA GLN A 181 -9.17 9.94 -15.13
C GLN A 181 -9.64 8.48 -14.94
N ALA A 182 -8.80 7.64 -14.38
CA ALA A 182 -9.15 6.27 -14.03
C ALA A 182 -9.01 6.07 -12.50
N PRO A 183 -9.93 5.35 -11.85
CA PRO A 183 -9.87 5.17 -10.40
C PRO A 183 -8.77 4.20 -9.97
N HIS A 184 -8.38 3.23 -10.82
CA HIS A 184 -7.39 2.21 -10.52
C HIS A 184 -6.79 1.65 -11.82
N GLY A 185 -5.67 0.89 -11.69
CA GLY A 185 -5.13 0.13 -12.83
C GLY A 185 -3.64 0.37 -13.11
N GLY A 186 -2.97 1.27 -12.41
CA GLY A 186 -1.52 1.49 -12.55
C GLY A 186 -1.11 1.86 -13.97
N LEU A 187 -0.06 1.21 -14.46
CA LEU A 187 0.47 1.41 -15.82
C LEU A 187 -0.53 1.02 -16.93
N PHE A 188 -1.46 0.10 -16.64
CA PHE A 188 -2.42 -0.38 -17.66
C PHE A 188 -3.42 0.68 -18.08
N VAL A 189 -3.57 1.75 -17.31
CA VAL A 189 -4.46 2.88 -17.63
C VAL A 189 -3.67 4.17 -17.98
N ALA A 190 -2.45 4.03 -18.48
CA ALA A 190 -1.62 5.16 -18.89
C ALA A 190 -2.29 6.06 -19.94
N PHE A 191 -3.21 5.51 -20.74
CA PHE A 191 -4.02 6.27 -21.69
C PHE A 191 -5.02 7.25 -21.04
N ALA A 192 -5.36 7.06 -19.77
CA ALA A 192 -6.23 7.94 -18.99
C ALA A 192 -5.46 9.05 -18.25
N MET A 193 -4.15 9.13 -18.45
CA MET A 193 -3.28 10.16 -17.88
C MET A 193 -3.16 11.33 -18.86
N ASN A 194 -3.10 12.57 -18.32
CA ASN A 194 -2.79 13.75 -19.15
C ASN A 194 -1.38 13.67 -19.76
N ASN A 195 -0.42 13.13 -19.01
CA ASN A 195 0.95 12.90 -19.48
C ASN A 195 1.61 11.71 -18.77
N PRO A 196 1.74 10.54 -19.42
CA PRO A 196 2.39 9.36 -18.82
C PRO A 196 3.84 9.58 -18.41
N ILE A 197 4.55 10.54 -19.02
CA ILE A 197 5.93 10.88 -18.65
C ILE A 197 5.98 11.48 -17.23
N TYR A 198 5.01 12.33 -16.88
CA TYR A 198 4.91 12.91 -15.54
C TYR A 198 4.73 11.82 -14.48
N PHE A 199 3.90 10.82 -14.79
CA PHE A 199 3.71 9.65 -13.93
C PHE A 199 5.01 8.87 -13.73
N ILE A 200 5.74 8.57 -14.80
CA ILE A 200 7.00 7.84 -14.74
C ILE A 200 8.03 8.62 -13.91
N ILE A 201 8.19 9.93 -14.18
CA ILE A 201 9.14 10.77 -13.43
C ILE A 201 8.81 10.76 -11.93
N ALA A 202 7.56 11.03 -11.56
CA ALA A 202 7.15 11.09 -10.17
C ALA A 202 7.32 9.74 -9.45
N ALA A 203 6.93 8.63 -10.10
CA ALA A 203 7.07 7.28 -9.56
C ALA A 203 8.55 6.88 -9.39
N VAL A 204 9.39 7.17 -10.38
CA VAL A 204 10.83 6.85 -10.32
C VAL A 204 11.53 7.68 -9.25
N VAL A 205 11.26 8.97 -9.16
CA VAL A 205 11.84 9.83 -8.11
C VAL A 205 11.47 9.33 -6.71
N GLY A 206 10.20 9.03 -6.47
CA GLY A 206 9.75 8.46 -5.21
C GLY A 206 10.41 7.10 -4.92
N ALA A 207 10.47 6.22 -5.92
CA ALA A 207 11.08 4.90 -5.78
C ALA A 207 12.59 4.96 -5.51
N ILE A 208 13.32 5.90 -6.11
CA ILE A 208 14.74 6.13 -5.83
C ILE A 208 14.93 6.56 -4.37
N VAL A 209 14.09 7.47 -3.86
CA VAL A 209 14.16 7.88 -2.44
C VAL A 209 13.91 6.69 -1.52
N THR A 210 12.87 5.90 -1.80
CA THR A 210 12.59 4.66 -1.04
C THR A 210 13.80 3.71 -1.07
N ALA A 211 14.34 3.45 -2.27
CA ALA A 211 15.46 2.54 -2.45
C ALA A 211 16.73 3.02 -1.72
N ALA A 212 17.05 4.30 -1.84
CA ALA A 212 18.20 4.90 -1.17
C ALA A 212 18.11 4.75 0.36
N LEU A 213 16.93 5.05 0.94
CA LEU A 213 16.70 4.89 2.37
C LEU A 213 16.79 3.43 2.81
N LEU A 214 16.22 2.49 2.06
CA LEU A 214 16.33 1.06 2.37
C LEU A 214 17.77 0.57 2.31
N VAL A 215 18.52 0.97 1.28
CA VAL A 215 19.94 0.60 1.15
C VAL A 215 20.78 1.16 2.29
N VAL A 216 20.47 2.35 2.79
CA VAL A 216 21.19 2.96 3.93
C VAL A 216 20.77 2.35 5.25
N LEU A 217 19.47 2.21 5.49
CA LEU A 217 18.92 1.88 6.81
C LEU A 217 18.90 0.37 7.11
N LYS A 218 18.61 -0.51 6.12
CA LYS A 218 18.62 -1.96 6.36
C LYS A 218 20.05 -2.43 6.65
N LYS A 219 20.18 -3.38 7.58
CA LYS A 219 21.45 -4.08 7.83
C LYS A 219 21.67 -5.15 6.77
N ASP A 220 22.94 -5.50 6.54
CA ASP A 220 23.24 -6.67 5.71
C ASP A 220 22.73 -7.95 6.38
N VAL A 221 22.18 -8.84 5.59
CA VAL A 221 21.68 -10.15 6.02
C VAL A 221 22.86 -11.11 6.18
N PRO A 222 22.86 -12.05 7.15
CA PRO A 222 23.91 -13.07 7.26
C PRO A 222 24.09 -13.84 5.94
N ALA A 223 25.34 -14.21 5.64
CA ALA A 223 25.68 -14.87 4.36
C ALA A 223 24.90 -16.18 4.13
N GLU A 224 24.60 -16.92 5.20
CA GLU A 224 23.81 -18.15 5.16
C GLU A 224 22.36 -17.92 4.64
N GLU A 225 21.75 -16.78 4.97
CA GLU A 225 20.40 -16.43 4.51
C GLU A 225 20.41 -15.79 3.11
N VAL A 226 21.58 -15.34 2.65
CA VAL A 226 21.76 -14.80 1.30
C VAL A 226 21.89 -15.94 0.29
N GLU A 227 22.49 -17.08 0.66
CA GLU A 227 22.79 -18.22 -0.21
C GLU A 227 21.77 -19.37 -0.13
N ALA A 228 20.84 -19.35 0.82
CA ALA A 228 19.79 -20.35 0.93
C ALA A 228 18.85 -20.27 -0.29
N GLU A 229 19.05 -21.16 -1.25
CA GLU A 229 18.16 -21.43 -2.39
C GLU A 229 17.04 -22.41 -1.99
#